data_9e62dd95ffef649cf7f16a28b2fe0bbb
#
_entry.id   9e62dd95ffef649cf7f16a28b2fe0bbb
#
_cell.length_a   1.000
_cell.length_b   1.000
_cell.length_c   1.000
_cell.angle_alpha   90.00
_cell.angle_beta   90.00
_cell.angle_gamma   90.00
#
_symmetry.space_group_name_H-M   'P 1'
#
loop_
_entity.id
_entity.type
_entity.pdbx_description
1 polymer ?
#
loop_
_entity_poly.entity_id
_entity_poly.type
_entity_poly.pdbx_seq_one_letter_code
_entity_poly.pdbx_strand_id
1 'polypeptide(L)'
;MKSAVCEMLDIEFPLLAFSHCRDVVAAVSRAGGMGVFGAVRYSPDQLGEELAWIDDQCGGKPYGVDLIVPNRFEGKGEKRDTVDLVRNLPQSHHEFISGVLQAHDIDGDALDEDENGRLNFARNLEETGAADMLDVAFSFPIRLIANALGTPPRVMIDQAKSRDVPVAALVGTSVHAVAQVAAGVDILVAAGGEAGGHCGDVSTMVLIPEVVSVADDTPVLAAGGIVTGRQMAAAMAMGAAGAWCGSVWLTTVEAEPSPVIKEKLLSATSSDTVRSRSRTGKPSRQLRSPWTDAWEKSSQAPLPMPLQSLLVEPALQRIDKLAQNGHPGARDLATYWVGQGVGLMNQEKTATAVVQEFKADFLDACERLASSLNTLA
;
A
#
# COMPACT_ATOMS: atom_id res chain seq x y z
N MET A 1 -11.48 -2.18 -22.15
CA MET A 1 -10.16 -2.20 -22.85
C MET A 1 -9.67 -3.63 -22.92
N LYS A 2 -9.05 -4.08 -24.01
CA LYS A 2 -8.48 -5.44 -24.06
C LYS A 2 -7.03 -5.37 -23.59
N SER A 3 -6.73 -5.98 -22.46
CA SER A 3 -5.36 -6.20 -21.93
C SER A 3 -5.33 -7.54 -21.22
N ALA A 4 -4.15 -8.16 -21.11
CA ALA A 4 -4.00 -9.44 -20.42
C ALA A 4 -4.56 -9.40 -18.97
N VAL A 5 -4.36 -8.28 -18.28
CA VAL A 5 -4.88 -8.08 -16.91
C VAL A 5 -6.40 -7.94 -16.89
N CYS A 6 -7.00 -7.25 -17.89
CA CYS A 6 -8.45 -7.14 -17.99
C CYS A 6 -9.13 -8.51 -18.20
N GLU A 7 -8.55 -9.34 -19.06
CA GLU A 7 -9.06 -10.69 -19.35
C GLU A 7 -8.87 -11.62 -18.15
N MET A 8 -7.70 -11.56 -17.49
CA MET A 8 -7.38 -12.39 -16.31
C MET A 8 -8.26 -12.08 -15.10
N LEU A 9 -8.54 -10.79 -14.85
CA LEU A 9 -9.24 -10.32 -13.65
C LEU A 9 -10.72 -9.99 -13.88
N ASP A 10 -11.21 -10.11 -15.10
CA ASP A 10 -12.59 -9.76 -15.51
C ASP A 10 -12.95 -8.30 -15.18
N ILE A 11 -12.06 -7.36 -15.53
CA ILE A 11 -12.23 -5.92 -15.32
C ILE A 11 -12.31 -5.15 -16.63
N GLU A 12 -12.97 -4.00 -16.61
CA GLU A 12 -13.18 -3.16 -17.81
C GLU A 12 -11.95 -2.31 -18.18
N PHE A 13 -11.19 -1.89 -17.15
CA PHE A 13 -10.05 -1.00 -17.27
C PHE A 13 -8.92 -1.46 -16.33
N PRO A 14 -7.65 -1.58 -16.80
CA PRO A 14 -6.58 -2.20 -16.03
C PRO A 14 -5.98 -1.25 -14.99
N LEU A 15 -6.86 -0.75 -14.10
CA LEU A 15 -6.55 0.10 -12.97
C LEU A 15 -6.91 -0.63 -11.67
N LEU A 16 -5.89 -0.97 -10.89
CA LEU A 16 -6.05 -1.60 -9.59
C LEU A 16 -5.84 -0.57 -8.49
N ALA A 17 -6.75 -0.55 -7.52
CA ALA A 17 -6.76 0.38 -6.39
C ALA A 17 -6.42 -0.35 -5.10
N PHE A 18 -5.19 -0.19 -4.62
CA PHE A 18 -4.83 -0.63 -3.27
C PHE A 18 -5.37 0.35 -2.23
N SER A 19 -6.16 -0.14 -1.29
CA SER A 19 -6.69 0.66 -0.18
C SER A 19 -6.94 -0.20 1.06
N HIS A 20 -6.77 0.37 2.25
CA HIS A 20 -7.21 -0.21 3.51
C HIS A 20 -8.69 0.08 3.79
N CYS A 21 -9.33 0.95 3.00
CA CYS A 21 -10.72 1.36 3.13
C CYS A 21 -11.61 0.52 2.21
N ARG A 22 -12.54 -0.25 2.78
CA ARG A 22 -13.51 -1.07 2.06
C ARG A 22 -14.39 -0.29 1.09
N ASP A 23 -14.76 0.95 1.46
CA ASP A 23 -15.61 1.82 0.64
C ASP A 23 -14.91 2.20 -0.68
N VAL A 24 -13.61 2.50 -0.63
CA VAL A 24 -12.77 2.73 -1.82
C VAL A 24 -12.71 1.48 -2.69
N VAL A 25 -12.47 0.31 -2.08
CA VAL A 25 -12.39 -0.98 -2.80
C VAL A 25 -13.68 -1.22 -3.58
N ALA A 26 -14.83 -1.13 -2.93
CA ALA A 26 -16.12 -1.34 -3.57
C ALA A 26 -16.42 -0.29 -4.65
N ALA A 27 -16.11 0.99 -4.41
CA ALA A 27 -16.36 2.07 -5.37
C ALA A 27 -15.54 1.91 -6.65
N VAL A 28 -14.26 1.56 -6.54
CA VAL A 28 -13.38 1.33 -7.70
C VAL A 28 -13.80 0.09 -8.49
N SER A 29 -14.14 -1.00 -7.81
CA SER A 29 -14.65 -2.22 -8.46
C SER A 29 -15.92 -1.93 -9.26
N ARG A 30 -16.90 -1.23 -8.69
CA ARG A 30 -18.12 -0.81 -9.40
C ARG A 30 -17.84 0.12 -10.59
N ALA A 31 -16.78 0.94 -10.51
CA ALA A 31 -16.40 1.86 -11.58
C ALA A 31 -15.66 1.19 -12.76
N GLY A 32 -15.41 -0.12 -12.70
CA GLY A 32 -14.82 -0.92 -13.76
C GLY A 32 -13.31 -1.10 -13.68
N GLY A 33 -12.67 -0.67 -12.57
CA GLY A 33 -11.34 -1.11 -12.15
C GLY A 33 -11.43 -2.32 -11.23
N MET A 34 -10.41 -2.52 -10.38
CA MET A 34 -10.45 -3.50 -9.30
C MET A 34 -9.94 -2.89 -8.01
N GLY A 35 -10.76 -2.88 -6.96
CA GLY A 35 -10.30 -2.59 -5.62
C GLY A 35 -9.55 -3.77 -5.01
N VAL A 36 -8.46 -3.50 -4.32
CA VAL A 36 -7.65 -4.50 -3.61
C VAL A 36 -7.53 -4.08 -2.16
N PHE A 37 -8.09 -4.88 -1.27
CA PHE A 37 -8.18 -4.59 0.15
C PHE A 37 -6.91 -4.96 0.89
N GLY A 38 -6.23 -4.00 1.48
CA GLY A 38 -5.03 -4.20 2.30
C GLY A 38 -5.38 -4.62 3.72
N ALA A 39 -5.17 -5.89 4.08
CA ALA A 39 -5.77 -6.50 5.27
C ALA A 39 -4.77 -6.80 6.41
N VAL A 40 -3.55 -6.32 6.36
CA VAL A 40 -2.47 -6.72 7.28
C VAL A 40 -2.74 -6.42 8.77
N ARG A 41 -3.63 -5.46 9.08
CA ARG A 41 -3.93 -5.04 10.47
C ARG A 41 -5.15 -5.70 11.09
N TYR A 42 -5.91 -6.45 10.31
CA TYR A 42 -7.15 -7.06 10.74
C TYR A 42 -6.90 -8.41 11.41
N SER A 43 -7.75 -8.79 12.36
CA SER A 43 -7.84 -10.19 12.77
C SER A 43 -8.57 -11.01 11.69
N PRO A 44 -8.47 -12.35 11.71
CA PRO A 44 -9.24 -13.18 10.78
C PRO A 44 -10.75 -12.89 10.81
N ASP A 45 -11.35 -12.73 12.00
CA ASP A 45 -12.77 -12.40 12.16
C ASP A 45 -13.11 -11.03 11.55
N GLN A 46 -12.30 -10.00 11.84
CA GLN A 46 -12.45 -8.68 11.25
C GLN A 46 -12.31 -8.69 9.73
N LEU A 47 -11.33 -9.46 9.21
CA LEU A 47 -11.18 -9.63 7.76
C LEU A 47 -12.45 -10.25 7.15
N GLY A 48 -13.05 -11.25 7.81
CA GLY A 48 -14.30 -11.86 7.38
C GLY A 48 -15.44 -10.84 7.30
N GLU A 49 -15.58 -9.98 8.29
CA GLU A 49 -16.59 -8.90 8.31
C GLU A 49 -16.36 -7.88 7.17
N GLU A 50 -15.11 -7.46 6.96
CA GLU A 50 -14.77 -6.52 5.89
C GLU A 50 -15.01 -7.11 4.49
N LEU A 51 -14.62 -8.37 4.27
CA LEU A 51 -14.80 -9.03 2.99
C LEU A 51 -16.28 -9.34 2.70
N ALA A 52 -17.07 -9.69 3.71
CA ALA A 52 -18.52 -9.87 3.54
C ALA A 52 -19.19 -8.56 3.10
N TRP A 53 -18.78 -7.44 3.69
CA TRP A 53 -19.28 -6.12 3.29
C TRP A 53 -18.82 -5.74 1.88
N ILE A 54 -17.54 -5.95 1.54
CA ILE A 54 -17.00 -5.66 0.20
C ILE A 54 -17.73 -6.48 -0.86
N ASP A 55 -17.94 -7.78 -0.63
CA ASP A 55 -18.63 -8.68 -1.56
C ASP A 55 -20.06 -8.19 -1.85
N ASP A 56 -20.81 -7.85 -0.80
CA ASP A 56 -22.16 -7.28 -0.92
C ASP A 56 -22.15 -5.97 -1.71
N GLN A 57 -21.23 -5.06 -1.38
CA GLN A 57 -21.19 -3.72 -1.97
C GLN A 57 -20.56 -3.65 -3.36
N CYS A 58 -19.75 -4.61 -3.76
CA CYS A 58 -19.21 -4.68 -5.12
C CYS A 58 -20.29 -5.01 -6.18
N GLY A 59 -21.43 -5.60 -5.78
CA GLY A 59 -22.52 -5.90 -6.69
C GLY A 59 -22.11 -6.89 -7.79
N GLY A 60 -21.34 -7.91 -7.45
CA GLY A 60 -20.82 -8.93 -8.36
C GLY A 60 -19.61 -8.49 -9.21
N LYS A 61 -19.06 -7.30 -8.98
CA LYS A 61 -17.81 -6.87 -9.62
C LYS A 61 -16.60 -7.45 -8.88
N PRO A 62 -15.50 -7.77 -9.61
CA PRO A 62 -14.32 -8.39 -9.04
C PRO A 62 -13.60 -7.46 -8.05
N TYR A 63 -13.05 -8.05 -6.99
CA TYR A 63 -12.19 -7.40 -6.02
C TYR A 63 -11.07 -8.36 -5.57
N GLY A 64 -10.01 -7.78 -4.99
CA GLY A 64 -8.86 -8.54 -4.51
C GLY A 64 -8.53 -8.26 -3.05
N VAL A 65 -7.61 -9.06 -2.51
CA VAL A 65 -7.07 -8.91 -1.16
C VAL A 65 -5.55 -8.85 -1.22
N ASP A 66 -4.96 -7.97 -0.42
CA ASP A 66 -3.50 -7.88 -0.23
C ASP A 66 -3.15 -8.24 1.21
N LEU A 67 -2.30 -9.23 1.37
CA LEU A 67 -1.78 -9.72 2.64
C LEU A 67 -0.26 -9.54 2.70
N ILE A 68 0.30 -9.67 3.89
CA ILE A 68 1.73 -9.89 4.08
C ILE A 68 1.90 -11.33 4.59
N VAL A 69 2.29 -12.22 3.69
CA VAL A 69 2.57 -13.62 4.01
C VAL A 69 4.07 -13.86 3.89
N PRO A 70 4.82 -13.87 4.99
CA PRO A 70 6.28 -13.96 4.95
C PRO A 70 6.76 -15.33 4.52
N ASN A 71 7.80 -15.38 3.66
CA ASN A 71 8.46 -16.61 3.26
C ASN A 71 9.58 -17.04 4.25
N ARG A 72 10.12 -16.08 4.98
CA ARG A 72 11.14 -16.30 6.01
C ARG A 72 10.84 -15.41 7.20
N PHE A 73 10.72 -16.02 8.37
CA PHE A 73 10.68 -15.30 9.64
C PHE A 73 12.13 -15.10 10.12
N GLU A 74 12.55 -13.85 10.34
CA GLU A 74 13.75 -13.60 11.13
C GLU A 74 13.45 -14.13 12.55
N GLY A 75 14.15 -15.17 12.98
CA GLY A 75 13.90 -15.83 14.26
C GLY A 75 13.33 -17.25 14.18
N LYS A 76 13.47 -17.96 13.04
CA LYS A 76 13.13 -19.39 12.96
C LYS A 76 13.79 -20.16 14.10
N GLY A 77 12.97 -20.60 15.09
CA GLY A 77 13.37 -21.43 16.21
C GLY A 77 13.00 -20.93 17.60
N GLU A 78 12.73 -19.65 17.78
CA GLU A 78 12.20 -19.12 19.05
C GLU A 78 10.76 -18.65 18.85
N LYS A 79 9.79 -19.33 19.46
CA LYS A 79 8.44 -18.78 19.66
C LYS A 79 8.58 -17.57 20.58
N ARG A 80 8.77 -16.38 20.00
CA ARG A 80 8.68 -15.14 20.75
C ARG A 80 7.23 -14.73 20.73
N ASP A 81 6.60 -14.77 21.88
CA ASP A 81 5.28 -14.20 22.07
C ASP A 81 5.33 -12.70 21.69
N THR A 82 4.40 -12.25 20.87
CA THR A 82 4.30 -10.83 20.48
C THR A 82 4.23 -9.90 21.68
N VAL A 83 3.61 -10.34 22.77
CA VAL A 83 3.59 -9.62 24.05
C VAL A 83 5.01 -9.43 24.59
N ASP A 84 5.87 -10.45 24.48
CA ASP A 84 7.27 -10.36 24.90
C ASP A 84 8.08 -9.42 23.98
N LEU A 85 7.77 -9.34 22.68
CA LEU A 85 8.40 -8.38 21.78
C LEU A 85 8.09 -6.93 22.18
N VAL A 86 6.84 -6.63 22.52
CA VAL A 86 6.43 -5.28 22.98
C VAL A 86 7.09 -4.93 24.31
N ARG A 87 7.13 -5.86 25.28
CA ARG A 87 7.75 -5.64 26.60
C ARG A 87 9.25 -5.40 26.54
N ASN A 88 9.93 -5.94 25.54
CA ASN A 88 11.38 -5.86 25.39
C ASN A 88 11.83 -4.73 24.44
N LEU A 89 10.93 -3.80 24.07
CA LEU A 89 11.31 -2.61 23.29
C LEU A 89 12.27 -1.74 24.10
N PRO A 90 13.36 -1.20 23.49
CA PRO A 90 14.36 -0.45 24.22
C PRO A 90 13.80 0.83 24.85
N GLN A 91 14.05 1.03 26.14
CA GLN A 91 13.60 2.21 26.88
C GLN A 91 14.05 3.54 26.24
N SER A 92 15.27 3.57 25.68
CA SER A 92 15.78 4.76 24.99
C SER A 92 14.94 5.19 23.78
N HIS A 93 14.26 4.25 23.12
CA HIS A 93 13.35 4.56 22.01
C HIS A 93 12.01 5.12 22.52
N HIS A 94 11.50 4.61 23.64
CA HIS A 94 10.32 5.19 24.31
C HIS A 94 10.60 6.61 24.77
N GLU A 95 11.76 6.86 25.41
CA GLU A 95 12.19 8.20 25.83
C GLU A 95 12.33 9.16 24.65
N PHE A 96 12.88 8.69 23.53
CA PHE A 96 12.96 9.49 22.32
C PHE A 96 11.58 9.90 21.80
N ILE A 97 10.63 8.96 21.70
CA ILE A 97 9.26 9.24 21.27
C ILE A 97 8.59 10.22 22.23
N SER A 98 8.67 9.97 23.54
CA SER A 98 8.12 10.87 24.55
C SER A 98 8.70 12.28 24.42
N GLY A 99 10.00 12.41 24.17
CA GLY A 99 10.65 13.69 23.92
C GLY A 99 10.12 14.41 22.67
N VAL A 100 9.87 13.68 21.58
CA VAL A 100 9.26 14.26 20.34
C VAL A 100 7.84 14.74 20.62
N LEU A 101 7.03 13.97 21.35
CA LEU A 101 5.66 14.34 21.72
C LEU A 101 5.63 15.56 22.64
N GLN A 102 6.45 15.59 23.69
CA GLN A 102 6.56 16.70 24.63
C GLN A 102 7.03 18.01 23.95
N ALA A 103 7.92 17.91 22.98
CA ALA A 103 8.36 19.09 22.20
C ALA A 103 7.21 19.73 21.37
N HIS A 104 6.08 19.05 21.25
CA HIS A 104 4.87 19.50 20.58
C HIS A 104 3.66 19.58 21.51
N ASP A 105 3.88 19.75 22.80
CA ASP A 105 2.86 19.88 23.86
C ASP A 105 1.92 18.67 23.98
N ILE A 106 2.41 17.47 23.63
CA ILE A 106 1.66 16.21 23.76
C ILE A 106 2.24 15.42 24.93
N ASP A 107 1.37 14.97 25.84
CA ASP A 107 1.76 14.09 26.93
C ASP A 107 2.22 12.72 26.39
N GLY A 108 3.43 12.31 26.75
CA GLY A 108 4.07 11.08 26.27
C GLY A 108 3.66 9.80 27.03
N ASP A 109 3.00 9.93 28.20
CA ASP A 109 2.82 8.81 29.13
C ASP A 109 1.57 7.95 28.83
N ALA A 110 0.69 8.36 27.92
CA ALA A 110 -0.57 7.68 27.62
C ALA A 110 -0.59 7.07 26.20
N LEU A 111 0.32 6.12 25.92
CA LEU A 111 0.48 5.53 24.58
C LEU A 111 -0.26 4.21 24.35
N ASP A 112 -1.13 3.76 25.26
CA ASP A 112 -1.68 2.38 25.28
C ASP A 112 -3.08 2.21 24.63
N GLU A 113 -3.49 3.03 23.67
CA GLU A 113 -4.87 3.02 23.20
C GLU A 113 -5.25 1.93 22.16
N ASP A 114 -4.29 1.26 21.47
CA ASP A 114 -4.61 0.17 20.51
C ASP A 114 -3.65 -1.03 20.64
N GLU A 115 -3.75 -1.73 21.77
CA GLU A 115 -3.00 -2.98 21.97
C GLU A 115 -3.43 -4.06 20.97
N ASN A 116 -4.72 -4.15 20.65
CA ASN A 116 -5.27 -5.19 19.78
C ASN A 116 -4.80 -5.06 18.32
N GLY A 117 -4.79 -3.88 17.74
CA GLY A 117 -4.33 -3.69 16.35
C GLY A 117 -2.84 -3.98 16.18
N ARG A 118 -2.02 -3.64 17.19
CA ARG A 118 -0.59 -3.98 17.22
C ARG A 118 -0.35 -5.48 17.29
N LEU A 119 -1.10 -6.16 18.15
CA LEU A 119 -1.01 -7.60 18.33
C LEU A 119 -1.46 -8.33 17.06
N ASN A 120 -2.53 -7.88 16.41
CA ASN A 120 -2.98 -8.43 15.14
C ASN A 120 -1.92 -8.30 14.05
N PHE A 121 -1.33 -7.10 13.88
CA PHE A 121 -0.26 -6.89 12.90
C PHE A 121 0.92 -7.85 13.11
N ALA A 122 1.39 -7.99 14.34
CA ALA A 122 2.51 -8.87 14.62
C ALA A 122 2.13 -10.36 14.44
N ARG A 123 0.93 -10.76 14.89
CA ARG A 123 0.40 -12.12 14.71
C ARG A 123 0.27 -12.49 13.21
N ASN A 124 -0.20 -11.58 12.39
CA ASN A 124 -0.36 -11.82 10.94
C ASN A 124 0.98 -11.97 10.21
N LEU A 125 2.09 -11.54 10.83
CA LEU A 125 3.44 -11.81 10.34
C LEU A 125 3.98 -13.18 10.80
N GLU A 126 3.28 -13.92 11.66
CA GLU A 126 3.61 -15.28 12.04
C GLU A 126 2.98 -16.30 11.06
N GLU A 127 3.56 -17.49 10.96
CA GLU A 127 3.12 -18.53 10.01
C GLU A 127 1.65 -18.94 10.24
N THR A 128 1.23 -19.11 11.50
CA THR A 128 -0.14 -19.49 11.87
C THR A 128 -1.13 -18.36 11.57
N GLY A 129 -0.83 -17.12 11.95
CA GLY A 129 -1.71 -16.00 11.68
C GLY A 129 -1.86 -15.71 10.19
N ALA A 130 -0.77 -15.83 9.43
CA ALA A 130 -0.84 -15.70 7.98
C ALA A 130 -1.67 -16.80 7.31
N ALA A 131 -1.63 -18.04 7.83
CA ALA A 131 -2.47 -19.13 7.33
C ALA A 131 -3.97 -18.88 7.61
N ASP A 132 -4.31 -18.45 8.83
CA ASP A 132 -5.68 -18.10 9.21
C ASP A 132 -6.23 -16.98 8.29
N MET A 133 -5.42 -15.96 7.98
CA MET A 133 -5.80 -14.88 7.07
C MET A 133 -6.01 -15.36 5.63
N LEU A 134 -5.18 -16.28 5.14
CA LEU A 134 -5.36 -16.89 3.82
C LEU A 134 -6.66 -17.70 3.74
N ASP A 135 -6.97 -18.50 4.76
CA ASP A 135 -8.18 -19.32 4.79
C ASP A 135 -9.44 -18.44 4.79
N VAL A 136 -9.44 -17.33 5.54
CA VAL A 136 -10.54 -16.36 5.50
C VAL A 136 -10.63 -15.70 4.13
N ALA A 137 -9.52 -15.18 3.57
CA ALA A 137 -9.54 -14.53 2.26
C ALA A 137 -10.10 -15.45 1.17
N PHE A 138 -9.69 -16.72 1.14
CA PHE A 138 -10.15 -17.71 0.17
C PHE A 138 -11.54 -18.28 0.45
N SER A 139 -12.19 -17.95 1.55
CA SER A 139 -13.61 -18.28 1.79
C SER A 139 -14.56 -17.31 1.06
N PHE A 140 -14.05 -16.21 0.50
CA PHE A 140 -14.79 -15.23 -0.30
C PHE A 140 -14.44 -15.35 -1.80
N PRO A 141 -15.30 -14.86 -2.72
CA PRO A 141 -15.08 -14.96 -4.15
C PRO A 141 -14.09 -13.93 -4.69
N ILE A 142 -12.92 -13.78 -4.01
CA ILE A 142 -11.87 -12.88 -4.44
C ILE A 142 -11.33 -13.28 -5.82
N ARG A 143 -10.97 -12.29 -6.64
CA ARG A 143 -10.44 -12.49 -8.00
C ARG A 143 -8.96 -12.17 -8.13
N LEU A 144 -8.32 -11.81 -7.02
CA LEU A 144 -6.90 -11.55 -6.93
C LEU A 144 -6.46 -11.69 -5.47
N ILE A 145 -5.32 -12.35 -5.26
CA ILE A 145 -4.61 -12.26 -3.98
C ILE A 145 -3.22 -11.70 -4.20
N ALA A 146 -2.83 -10.68 -3.42
CA ALA A 146 -1.52 -10.06 -3.51
C ALA A 146 -0.68 -10.32 -2.27
N ASN A 147 0.64 -10.37 -2.43
CA ASN A 147 1.61 -10.37 -1.34
C ASN A 147 2.45 -9.10 -1.38
N ALA A 148 2.23 -8.22 -0.41
CA ALA A 148 2.87 -6.90 -0.35
C ALA A 148 4.37 -6.96 -0.06
N LEU A 149 4.89 -8.04 0.52
CA LEU A 149 6.26 -8.07 1.02
C LEU A 149 6.97 -9.41 0.80
N GLY A 150 7.91 -9.40 -0.13
CA GLY A 150 8.73 -10.58 -0.45
C GLY A 150 8.02 -11.57 -1.38
N THR A 151 8.64 -12.73 -1.60
CA THR A 151 8.08 -13.78 -2.43
C THR A 151 6.95 -14.50 -1.71
N PRO A 152 5.75 -14.67 -2.32
CA PRO A 152 4.67 -15.44 -1.73
C PRO A 152 5.13 -16.86 -1.37
N PRO A 153 4.79 -17.38 -0.19
CA PRO A 153 5.11 -18.75 0.16
C PRO A 153 4.35 -19.75 -0.72
N ARG A 154 4.90 -20.94 -0.86
CA ARG A 154 4.32 -21.99 -1.70
C ARG A 154 2.87 -22.31 -1.34
N VAL A 155 2.53 -22.32 -0.05
CA VAL A 155 1.17 -22.56 0.43
C VAL A 155 0.17 -21.54 -0.13
N MET A 156 0.51 -20.26 -0.20
CA MET A 156 -0.33 -19.22 -0.78
C MET A 156 -0.56 -19.44 -2.28
N ILE A 157 0.51 -19.74 -3.02
CA ILE A 157 0.45 -20.00 -4.46
C ILE A 157 -0.40 -21.25 -4.77
N ASP A 158 -0.18 -22.34 -4.03
CA ASP A 158 -0.92 -23.60 -4.24
C ASP A 158 -2.41 -23.45 -3.88
N GLN A 159 -2.72 -22.74 -2.81
CA GLN A 159 -4.12 -22.45 -2.44
C GLN A 159 -4.81 -21.57 -3.49
N ALA A 160 -4.15 -20.53 -3.97
CA ALA A 160 -4.67 -19.63 -5.01
C ALA A 160 -4.93 -20.40 -6.32
N LYS A 161 -3.95 -21.19 -6.79
CA LYS A 161 -4.10 -22.02 -7.99
C LYS A 161 -5.23 -23.03 -7.91
N SER A 162 -5.44 -23.64 -6.73
CA SER A 162 -6.54 -24.62 -6.55
C SER A 162 -7.92 -23.99 -6.65
N ARG A 163 -8.03 -22.65 -6.60
CA ARG A 163 -9.26 -21.85 -6.65
C ARG A 163 -9.36 -20.96 -7.90
N ASP A 164 -8.39 -21.10 -8.80
CA ASP A 164 -8.29 -20.27 -10.01
C ASP A 164 -8.22 -18.74 -9.68
N VAL A 165 -7.50 -18.40 -8.60
CA VAL A 165 -7.27 -17.01 -8.17
C VAL A 165 -5.83 -16.62 -8.51
N PRO A 166 -5.59 -15.61 -9.37
CA PRO A 166 -4.25 -15.12 -9.66
C PRO A 166 -3.54 -14.56 -8.42
N VAL A 167 -2.21 -14.77 -8.37
CA VAL A 167 -1.34 -14.25 -7.33
C VAL A 167 -0.55 -13.07 -7.86
N ALA A 168 -0.64 -11.91 -7.21
CA ALA A 168 0.21 -10.75 -7.49
C ALA A 168 1.30 -10.60 -6.42
N ALA A 169 2.47 -10.05 -6.83
CA ALA A 169 3.54 -9.72 -5.88
C ALA A 169 4.24 -8.41 -6.25
N LEU A 170 4.58 -7.62 -5.22
CA LEU A 170 5.27 -6.36 -5.37
C LEU A 170 6.78 -6.58 -5.57
N VAL A 171 7.34 -5.88 -6.55
CA VAL A 171 8.78 -5.92 -6.87
C VAL A 171 9.34 -4.51 -6.97
N GLY A 172 10.55 -4.32 -6.43
CA GLY A 172 11.26 -3.04 -6.49
C GLY A 172 12.57 -3.13 -7.30
N THR A 173 12.87 -4.29 -7.91
CA THR A 173 14.04 -4.53 -8.76
C THR A 173 13.75 -5.67 -9.75
N SER A 174 14.49 -5.72 -10.86
CA SER A 174 14.44 -6.85 -11.82
C SER A 174 14.83 -8.18 -11.17
N VAL A 175 15.76 -8.19 -10.21
CA VAL A 175 16.13 -9.40 -9.44
C VAL A 175 14.95 -9.96 -8.66
N HIS A 176 14.15 -9.08 -8.03
CA HIS A 176 12.92 -9.50 -7.36
C HIS A 176 11.92 -10.07 -8.38
N ALA A 177 11.79 -9.46 -9.56
CA ALA A 177 10.87 -9.93 -10.60
C ALA A 177 11.21 -11.35 -11.05
N VAL A 178 12.47 -11.64 -11.35
CA VAL A 178 12.94 -13.00 -11.72
C VAL A 178 12.58 -14.02 -10.62
N ALA A 179 12.80 -13.68 -9.36
CA ALA A 179 12.48 -14.57 -8.24
C ALA A 179 10.97 -14.83 -8.11
N GLN A 180 10.13 -13.81 -8.36
CA GLN A 180 8.68 -13.92 -8.31
C GLN A 180 8.13 -14.78 -9.47
N VAL A 181 8.61 -14.57 -10.70
CA VAL A 181 8.26 -15.38 -11.87
C VAL A 181 8.63 -16.85 -11.62
N ALA A 182 9.85 -17.12 -11.14
CA ALA A 182 10.30 -18.45 -10.80
C ALA A 182 9.46 -19.12 -9.69
N ALA A 183 8.88 -18.35 -8.78
CA ALA A 183 7.99 -18.84 -7.75
C ALA A 183 6.58 -19.18 -8.28
N GLY A 184 6.22 -18.70 -9.48
CA GLY A 184 4.93 -18.93 -10.13
C GLY A 184 3.88 -17.86 -9.78
N VAL A 185 4.29 -16.62 -9.57
CA VAL A 185 3.43 -15.45 -9.46
C VAL A 185 2.82 -15.13 -10.81
N ASP A 186 1.53 -14.78 -10.85
CA ASP A 186 0.77 -14.55 -12.08
C ASP A 186 0.79 -13.08 -12.53
N ILE A 187 1.02 -12.13 -11.62
CA ILE A 187 1.10 -10.69 -11.89
C ILE A 187 2.23 -10.07 -11.08
N LEU A 188 3.11 -9.31 -11.74
CA LEU A 188 4.12 -8.50 -11.06
C LEU A 188 3.63 -7.06 -10.86
N VAL A 189 3.85 -6.48 -9.68
CA VAL A 189 3.58 -5.07 -9.39
C VAL A 189 4.91 -4.35 -9.24
N ALA A 190 5.35 -3.65 -10.29
CA ALA A 190 6.61 -2.91 -10.31
C ALA A 190 6.45 -1.58 -9.55
N ALA A 191 6.86 -1.57 -8.27
CA ALA A 191 6.72 -0.44 -7.38
C ALA A 191 8.00 0.39 -7.32
N GLY A 192 8.02 1.50 -8.06
CA GLY A 192 9.17 2.42 -8.11
C GLY A 192 9.36 3.26 -6.84
N GLY A 193 10.49 3.96 -6.77
CA GLY A 193 10.90 4.76 -5.62
C GLY A 193 9.97 5.94 -5.29
N GLU A 194 9.07 6.31 -6.18
CA GLU A 194 8.03 7.31 -5.99
C GLU A 194 6.80 6.80 -5.25
N ALA A 195 6.70 5.48 -5.02
CA ALA A 195 5.55 4.87 -4.36
C ALA A 195 5.42 5.33 -2.90
N GLY A 196 4.19 5.45 -2.41
CA GLY A 196 3.88 5.57 -0.99
C GLY A 196 4.03 4.22 -0.28
N GLY A 197 4.32 4.23 1.02
CA GLY A 197 4.63 3.01 1.76
C GLY A 197 6.01 2.44 1.41
N HIS A 198 6.19 1.15 1.61
CA HIS A 198 7.47 0.48 1.31
C HIS A 198 7.82 0.60 -0.17
N CYS A 199 8.99 1.12 -0.47
CA CYS A 199 9.45 1.32 -1.85
C CYS A 199 10.97 1.14 -1.97
N GLY A 200 11.41 0.77 -3.19
CA GLY A 200 12.80 0.69 -3.57
C GLY A 200 13.45 2.06 -3.86
N ASP A 201 14.62 2.04 -4.48
CA ASP A 201 15.37 3.24 -4.88
C ASP A 201 15.23 3.55 -6.37
N VAL A 202 14.90 2.54 -7.18
CA VAL A 202 14.78 2.69 -8.63
C VAL A 202 13.50 3.46 -8.95
N SER A 203 13.62 4.51 -9.79
CA SER A 203 12.44 5.29 -10.21
C SER A 203 11.50 4.46 -11.08
N THR A 204 10.22 4.77 -11.04
CA THR A 204 9.16 4.08 -11.80
C THR A 204 9.48 4.04 -13.31
N MET A 205 9.98 5.14 -13.87
CA MET A 205 10.34 5.26 -15.27
C MET A 205 11.45 4.28 -15.71
N VAL A 206 12.35 3.93 -14.80
CA VAL A 206 13.46 2.98 -15.04
C VAL A 206 13.06 1.57 -14.68
N LEU A 207 12.36 1.39 -13.56
CA LEU A 207 11.99 0.08 -13.04
C LEU A 207 11.04 -0.68 -13.97
N ILE A 208 10.04 0.01 -14.54
CA ILE A 208 9.03 -0.65 -15.39
C ILE A 208 9.69 -1.41 -16.55
N PRO A 209 10.47 -0.77 -17.45
CA PRO A 209 11.08 -1.50 -18.56
C PRO A 209 12.10 -2.55 -18.10
N GLU A 210 12.81 -2.36 -16.97
CA GLU A 210 13.70 -3.39 -16.41
C GLU A 210 12.91 -4.64 -15.98
N VAL A 211 11.77 -4.45 -15.30
CA VAL A 211 10.92 -5.56 -14.85
C VAL A 211 10.27 -6.25 -16.05
N VAL A 212 9.72 -5.50 -16.99
CA VAL A 212 9.11 -6.04 -18.23
C VAL A 212 10.10 -6.90 -19.02
N SER A 213 11.37 -6.48 -19.08
CA SER A 213 12.40 -7.22 -19.84
C SER A 213 12.74 -8.61 -19.27
N VAL A 214 12.37 -8.90 -18.02
CA VAL A 214 12.66 -10.17 -17.32
C VAL A 214 11.41 -10.90 -16.85
N ALA A 215 10.23 -10.37 -17.17
CA ALA A 215 8.94 -10.89 -16.70
C ALA A 215 8.41 -12.07 -17.55
N ASP A 216 9.08 -12.41 -18.66
CA ASP A 216 8.58 -13.34 -19.65
C ASP A 216 7.15 -12.98 -20.07
N ASP A 217 6.20 -13.91 -20.01
CA ASP A 217 4.77 -13.67 -20.31
C ASP A 217 3.97 -13.14 -19.11
N THR A 218 4.60 -12.91 -17.95
CA THR A 218 3.93 -12.44 -16.74
C THR A 218 3.59 -10.96 -16.85
N PRO A 219 2.30 -10.55 -16.82
CA PRO A 219 1.92 -9.16 -16.93
C PRO A 219 2.45 -8.32 -15.76
N VAL A 220 2.90 -7.11 -16.09
CA VAL A 220 3.47 -6.16 -15.13
C VAL A 220 2.51 -5.00 -14.92
N LEU A 221 2.07 -4.77 -13.69
CA LEU A 221 1.37 -3.55 -13.30
C LEU A 221 2.38 -2.50 -12.84
N ALA A 222 2.24 -1.30 -13.35
CA ALA A 222 3.06 -0.17 -12.93
C ALA A 222 2.54 0.44 -11.63
N ALA A 223 3.43 0.65 -10.65
CA ALA A 223 3.13 1.30 -9.39
C ALA A 223 4.21 2.32 -9.01
N GLY A 224 3.84 3.33 -8.24
CA GLY A 224 4.75 4.38 -7.81
C GLY A 224 4.52 5.71 -8.52
N GLY A 225 3.97 6.68 -7.81
CA GLY A 225 3.74 8.04 -8.30
C GLY A 225 2.63 8.18 -9.34
N ILE A 226 1.98 7.08 -9.75
CA ILE A 226 0.90 7.09 -10.76
C ILE A 226 -0.41 7.50 -10.09
N VAL A 227 -0.93 8.65 -10.49
CA VAL A 227 -2.17 9.26 -9.96
C VAL A 227 -3.04 9.85 -11.06
N THR A 228 -2.66 9.67 -12.34
CA THR A 228 -3.38 10.16 -13.52
C THR A 228 -3.37 9.14 -14.65
N GLY A 229 -4.37 9.22 -15.56
CA GLY A 229 -4.47 8.34 -16.71
C GLY A 229 -3.31 8.50 -17.69
N ARG A 230 -2.77 9.71 -17.87
CA ARG A 230 -1.61 9.95 -18.75
C ARG A 230 -0.33 9.29 -18.23
N GLN A 231 -0.14 9.23 -16.90
CA GLN A 231 0.98 8.49 -16.32
C GLN A 231 0.81 6.97 -16.55
N MET A 232 -0.43 6.47 -16.44
CA MET A 232 -0.73 5.08 -16.77
C MET A 232 -0.49 4.79 -18.25
N ALA A 233 -0.89 5.68 -19.16
CA ALA A 233 -0.62 5.54 -20.60
C ALA A 233 0.89 5.49 -20.90
N ALA A 234 1.67 6.35 -20.26
CA ALA A 234 3.14 6.33 -20.35
C ALA A 234 3.74 5.01 -19.83
N ALA A 235 3.26 4.51 -18.70
CA ALA A 235 3.69 3.23 -18.14
C ALA A 235 3.37 2.05 -19.07
N MET A 236 2.18 2.06 -19.70
CA MET A 236 1.80 1.05 -20.68
C MET A 236 2.62 1.14 -21.97
N ALA A 237 3.02 2.34 -22.39
CA ALA A 237 3.97 2.51 -23.49
C ALA A 237 5.36 1.93 -23.20
N MET A 238 5.73 1.82 -21.93
CA MET A 238 6.96 1.13 -21.47
C MET A 238 6.80 -0.40 -21.30
N GLY A 239 5.61 -0.94 -21.61
CA GLY A 239 5.33 -2.39 -21.57
C GLY A 239 4.50 -2.85 -20.36
N ALA A 240 4.04 -1.94 -19.48
CA ALA A 240 3.14 -2.35 -18.40
C ALA A 240 1.77 -2.76 -18.94
N ALA A 241 1.11 -3.72 -18.30
CA ALA A 241 -0.24 -4.20 -18.64
C ALA A 241 -1.37 -3.38 -18.01
N GLY A 242 -1.04 -2.44 -17.12
CA GLY A 242 -1.96 -1.59 -16.38
C GLY A 242 -1.27 -0.86 -15.23
N ALA A 243 -2.03 -0.34 -14.29
CA ALA A 243 -1.51 0.38 -13.13
C ALA A 243 -2.07 -0.15 -11.80
N TRP A 244 -1.22 -0.11 -10.77
CA TRP A 244 -1.56 -0.36 -9.37
C TRP A 244 -1.34 0.93 -8.57
N CYS A 245 -2.41 1.56 -8.11
CA CYS A 245 -2.38 2.87 -7.49
C CYS A 245 -2.84 2.80 -6.03
N GLY A 246 -2.10 3.45 -5.12
CA GLY A 246 -2.48 3.57 -3.70
C GLY A 246 -2.81 5.01 -3.33
N SER A 247 -1.84 5.93 -3.53
CA SER A 247 -1.92 7.29 -2.98
C SER A 247 -3.12 8.10 -3.48
N VAL A 248 -3.52 7.97 -4.74
CA VAL A 248 -4.62 8.74 -5.32
C VAL A 248 -5.95 8.52 -4.61
N TRP A 249 -6.11 7.38 -3.96
CA TRP A 249 -7.33 7.04 -3.23
C TRP A 249 -7.42 7.70 -1.86
N LEU A 250 -6.29 8.15 -1.26
CA LEU A 250 -6.24 8.71 0.08
C LEU A 250 -7.00 10.03 0.24
N THR A 251 -7.21 10.76 -0.86
CA THR A 251 -7.95 12.03 -0.89
C THR A 251 -9.36 11.90 -1.44
N THR A 252 -9.85 10.67 -1.63
CA THR A 252 -11.24 10.45 -2.05
C THR A 252 -12.21 10.63 -0.86
N VAL A 253 -13.47 10.92 -1.20
CA VAL A 253 -14.54 11.08 -0.20
C VAL A 253 -14.69 9.83 0.65
N GLU A 254 -14.57 8.67 0.02
CA GLU A 254 -14.71 7.34 0.64
C GLU A 254 -13.52 6.96 1.54
N ALA A 255 -12.36 7.60 1.36
CA ALA A 255 -11.12 7.20 2.02
C ALA A 255 -11.14 7.46 3.54
N GLU A 256 -10.49 6.57 4.28
CA GLU A 256 -10.41 6.56 5.74
C GLU A 256 -9.46 7.60 6.40
N PRO A 257 -8.41 8.17 5.74
CA PRO A 257 -7.55 9.13 6.42
C PRO A 257 -8.37 10.27 7.05
N SER A 258 -7.92 10.69 8.24
CA SER A 258 -8.60 11.76 8.97
C SER A 258 -8.67 13.06 8.16
N PRO A 259 -9.65 13.95 8.43
CA PRO A 259 -9.76 15.23 7.72
C PRO A 259 -8.47 16.04 7.73
N VAL A 260 -7.70 15.99 8.83
CA VAL A 260 -6.41 16.68 8.95
C VAL A 260 -5.38 16.10 7.99
N ILE A 261 -5.32 14.77 7.88
CA ILE A 261 -4.43 14.10 6.93
C ILE A 261 -4.85 14.41 5.48
N LYS A 262 -6.14 14.32 5.16
CA LYS A 262 -6.66 14.68 3.82
C LYS A 262 -6.29 16.11 3.44
N GLU A 263 -6.47 17.07 4.33
CA GLU A 263 -6.11 18.49 4.12
C GLU A 263 -4.61 18.64 3.84
N LYS A 264 -3.74 17.98 4.63
CA LYS A 264 -2.29 18.00 4.41
C LYS A 264 -1.91 17.38 3.06
N LEU A 265 -2.56 16.28 2.67
CA LEU A 265 -2.32 15.62 1.37
C LEU A 265 -2.78 16.50 0.19
N LEU A 266 -3.94 17.16 0.29
CA LEU A 266 -4.48 18.03 -0.75
C LEU A 266 -3.63 19.30 -0.96
N SER A 267 -2.90 19.75 0.06
CA SER A 267 -2.02 20.92 0.00
C SER A 267 -0.56 20.60 -0.29
N ALA A 268 -0.18 19.31 -0.24
CA ALA A 268 1.20 18.88 -0.40
C ALA A 268 1.68 18.94 -1.85
N THR A 269 2.98 19.20 -2.02
CA THR A 269 3.71 19.04 -3.28
C THR A 269 4.46 17.71 -3.31
N SER A 270 4.95 17.32 -4.49
CA SER A 270 5.76 16.10 -4.64
C SER A 270 7.05 16.13 -3.78
N SER A 271 7.57 17.33 -3.48
CA SER A 271 8.75 17.53 -2.64
C SER A 271 8.49 17.37 -1.14
N ASP A 272 7.21 17.39 -0.72
CA ASP A 272 6.83 17.26 0.68
C ASP A 272 6.75 15.79 1.13
N THR A 273 7.30 14.86 0.35
CA THR A 273 7.42 13.46 0.75
C THR A 273 8.85 13.11 1.13
N VAL A 274 9.00 12.20 2.08
CA VAL A 274 10.30 11.68 2.51
C VAL A 274 10.27 10.16 2.51
N ARG A 275 11.36 9.52 2.06
CA ARG A 275 11.58 8.08 2.22
C ARG A 275 12.37 7.87 3.50
N SER A 276 11.72 7.36 4.53
CA SER A 276 12.23 7.23 5.88
C SER A 276 12.02 5.82 6.44
N ARG A 277 12.79 5.45 7.44
CA ARG A 277 12.63 4.21 8.21
C ARG A 277 11.84 4.44 9.51
N SER A 278 11.40 5.66 9.76
CA SER A 278 10.78 6.11 11.01
C SER A 278 9.55 5.32 11.41
N ARG A 279 8.79 4.74 10.48
CA ARG A 279 7.52 4.09 10.76
C ARG A 279 7.59 2.57 10.87
N THR A 280 8.41 1.92 10.07
CA THR A 280 8.43 0.44 10.00
C THR A 280 9.81 -0.17 10.21
N GLY A 281 10.86 0.65 10.26
CA GLY A 281 12.24 0.18 10.26
C GLY A 281 12.77 -0.18 8.86
N LYS A 282 11.89 -0.28 7.86
CA LYS A 282 12.25 -0.42 6.43
C LYS A 282 12.00 0.92 5.71
N PRO A 283 12.75 1.21 4.63
CA PRO A 283 12.50 2.41 3.84
C PRO A 283 11.07 2.45 3.32
N SER A 284 10.33 3.50 3.69
CA SER A 284 8.96 3.73 3.23
C SER A 284 8.73 5.22 2.99
N ARG A 285 7.97 5.56 1.95
CA ARG A 285 7.66 6.94 1.62
C ARG A 285 6.38 7.40 2.30
N GLN A 286 6.47 8.56 2.92
CA GLN A 286 5.38 9.20 3.65
C GLN A 286 5.45 10.72 3.53
N LEU A 287 4.38 11.40 3.91
CA LEU A 287 4.36 12.85 4.00
C LEU A 287 5.40 13.31 5.04
N ARG A 288 6.23 14.27 4.66
CA ARG A 288 7.22 14.84 5.57
C ARG A 288 6.53 15.63 6.68
N SER A 289 7.02 15.49 7.89
CA SER A 289 6.55 16.22 9.06
C SER A 289 7.66 16.32 10.11
N PRO A 290 7.50 17.13 11.18
CA PRO A 290 8.46 17.17 12.27
C PRO A 290 8.70 15.78 12.91
N TRP A 291 7.73 14.87 12.87
CA TRP A 291 7.92 13.47 13.28
C TRP A 291 8.99 12.77 12.45
N THR A 292 8.89 12.83 11.13
CA THR A 292 9.89 12.21 10.24
C THR A 292 11.24 12.86 10.36
N ASP A 293 11.27 14.20 10.48
CA ASP A 293 12.50 14.97 10.62
C ASP A 293 13.22 14.68 11.95
N ALA A 294 12.48 14.42 13.03
CA ALA A 294 13.05 14.03 14.32
C ALA A 294 13.82 12.70 14.21
N TRP A 295 13.23 11.69 13.54
CA TRP A 295 13.89 10.40 13.31
C TRP A 295 15.12 10.53 12.41
N GLU A 296 15.05 11.31 11.32
CA GLU A 296 16.17 11.50 10.39
C GLU A 296 17.36 12.25 11.03
N LYS A 297 17.09 13.14 11.98
CA LYS A 297 18.12 13.92 12.70
C LYS A 297 18.65 13.20 13.94
N SER A 298 17.96 12.16 14.41
CA SER A 298 18.33 11.45 15.61
C SER A 298 19.56 10.57 15.40
N SER A 299 20.38 10.45 16.46
CA SER A 299 21.38 9.39 16.55
C SER A 299 20.76 8.02 16.86
N GLN A 300 19.48 7.99 17.27
CA GLN A 300 18.71 6.78 17.56
C GLN A 300 18.30 6.13 16.23
N ALA A 301 18.91 4.99 15.89
CA ALA A 301 18.54 4.24 14.69
C ALA A 301 17.15 3.61 14.84
N PRO A 302 16.26 3.69 13.83
CA PRO A 302 15.01 2.96 13.85
C PRO A 302 15.22 1.46 14.02
N LEU A 303 14.36 0.81 14.81
CA LEU A 303 14.40 -0.64 15.05
C LEU A 303 14.05 -1.41 13.76
N PRO A 304 14.49 -2.67 13.60
CA PRO A 304 14.06 -3.50 12.49
C PRO A 304 12.57 -3.82 12.58
N MET A 305 11.91 -4.04 11.43
CA MET A 305 10.53 -4.51 11.36
C MET A 305 10.40 -5.92 11.99
N PRO A 306 9.38 -6.23 12.82
CA PRO A 306 8.20 -5.38 13.10
C PRO A 306 8.36 -4.42 14.29
N LEU A 307 9.49 -4.46 15.03
CA LEU A 307 9.67 -3.75 16.29
C LEU A 307 9.44 -2.24 16.17
N GLN A 308 9.90 -1.62 15.08
CA GLN A 308 9.68 -0.19 14.86
C GLN A 308 8.19 0.14 14.77
N SER A 309 7.41 -0.66 14.03
CA SER A 309 5.96 -0.45 13.93
C SER A 309 5.28 -0.62 15.28
N LEU A 310 5.63 -1.68 16.03
CA LEU A 310 5.09 -1.92 17.38
C LEU A 310 5.38 -0.76 18.34
N LEU A 311 6.53 -0.12 18.18
CA LEU A 311 6.96 1.02 18.99
C LEU A 311 6.22 2.31 18.65
N VAL A 312 6.06 2.64 17.34
CA VAL A 312 5.65 3.98 16.92
C VAL A 312 4.16 4.13 16.61
N GLU A 313 3.46 3.05 16.22
CA GLU A 313 2.05 3.12 15.85
C GLU A 313 1.15 3.72 16.94
N PRO A 314 1.33 3.43 18.26
CA PRO A 314 0.54 4.07 19.31
C PRO A 314 0.70 5.60 19.33
N ALA A 315 1.95 6.07 19.16
CA ALA A 315 2.22 7.51 19.11
C ALA A 315 1.58 8.16 17.88
N LEU A 316 1.65 7.50 16.72
CA LEU A 316 1.04 8.01 15.49
C LEU A 316 -0.48 8.05 15.56
N GLN A 317 -1.12 7.04 16.14
CA GLN A 317 -2.57 7.03 16.38
C GLN A 317 -2.99 8.13 17.35
N ARG A 318 -2.25 8.33 18.44
CA ARG A 318 -2.49 9.43 19.37
C ARG A 318 -2.33 10.78 18.70
N ILE A 319 -1.26 10.97 17.89
CA ILE A 319 -1.06 12.18 17.11
C ILE A 319 -2.28 12.43 16.21
N ASP A 320 -2.76 11.42 15.47
CA ASP A 320 -3.90 11.57 14.58
C ASP A 320 -5.17 11.94 15.34
N LYS A 321 -5.48 11.26 16.44
CA LYS A 321 -6.63 11.55 17.31
C LYS A 321 -6.60 12.97 17.88
N LEU A 322 -5.45 13.42 18.39
CA LEU A 322 -5.29 14.78 18.92
C LEU A 322 -5.37 15.84 17.82
N ALA A 323 -4.80 15.56 16.64
CA ALA A 323 -4.87 16.43 15.48
C ALA A 323 -6.33 16.67 15.03
N GLN A 324 -7.15 15.61 15.01
CA GLN A 324 -8.58 15.69 14.72
C GLN A 324 -9.33 16.54 15.76
N ASN A 325 -8.88 16.51 17.02
CA ASN A 325 -9.44 17.34 18.10
C ASN A 325 -8.88 18.77 18.14
N GLY A 326 -8.11 19.17 17.12
CA GLY A 326 -7.62 20.54 16.95
C GLY A 326 -6.33 20.86 17.69
N HIS A 327 -5.58 19.86 18.18
CA HIS A 327 -4.31 20.10 18.86
C HIS A 327 -3.21 20.53 17.85
N PRO A 328 -2.63 21.75 17.96
CA PRO A 328 -1.71 22.27 16.93
C PRO A 328 -0.46 21.42 16.74
N GLY A 329 0.25 21.07 17.83
CA GLY A 329 1.47 20.25 17.76
C GLY A 329 1.21 18.86 17.18
N ALA A 330 0.07 18.24 17.48
CA ALA A 330 -0.34 16.98 16.88
C ALA A 330 -0.61 17.12 15.37
N ARG A 331 -1.26 18.22 14.96
CA ARG A 331 -1.47 18.55 13.55
C ARG A 331 -0.13 18.68 12.81
N ASP A 332 0.86 19.31 13.40
CA ASP A 332 2.20 19.44 12.81
C ASP A 332 2.88 18.07 12.65
N LEU A 333 2.86 17.24 13.68
CA LEU A 333 3.47 15.90 13.68
C LEU A 333 2.79 14.92 12.72
N ALA A 334 1.48 15.08 12.46
CA ALA A 334 0.67 14.14 11.70
C ALA A 334 1.26 13.88 10.31
N THR A 335 1.44 12.59 9.98
CA THR A 335 1.99 12.09 8.73
C THR A 335 1.24 10.83 8.27
N TYR A 336 1.27 10.54 6.98
CA TYR A 336 0.68 9.35 6.41
C TYR A 336 1.51 8.85 5.22
N TRP A 337 1.38 7.56 4.88
CA TRP A 337 2.01 7.02 3.68
C TRP A 337 1.44 7.65 2.43
N VAL A 338 2.30 8.21 1.61
CA VAL A 338 1.91 8.80 0.32
C VAL A 338 3.10 8.83 -0.62
N GLY A 339 2.86 8.57 -1.91
CA GLY A 339 3.86 8.67 -2.96
C GLY A 339 4.05 10.11 -3.48
N GLN A 340 5.08 10.30 -4.30
CA GLN A 340 5.40 11.61 -4.88
C GLN A 340 4.32 12.15 -5.83
N GLY A 341 3.39 11.29 -6.29
CA GLY A 341 2.20 11.74 -7.04
C GLY A 341 1.28 12.68 -6.26
N VAL A 342 1.47 12.85 -4.94
CA VAL A 342 0.68 13.74 -4.09
C VAL A 342 0.57 15.16 -4.63
N GLY A 343 1.59 15.69 -5.29
CA GLY A 343 1.56 17.02 -5.89
C GLY A 343 0.54 17.20 -7.03
N LEU A 344 -0.08 16.11 -7.49
CA LEU A 344 -1.16 16.11 -8.50
C LEU A 344 -2.53 15.78 -7.89
N MET A 345 -2.61 15.57 -6.56
CA MET A 345 -3.81 15.17 -5.81
C MET A 345 -4.36 16.37 -5.03
N ASN A 346 -4.77 17.43 -5.71
CA ASN A 346 -5.13 18.73 -5.11
C ASN A 346 -6.64 18.98 -4.97
N GLN A 347 -7.47 17.98 -5.20
CA GLN A 347 -8.93 18.06 -5.10
C GLN A 347 -9.49 16.78 -4.48
N GLU A 348 -10.42 16.93 -3.54
CA GLU A 348 -11.20 15.81 -3.05
C GLU A 348 -12.26 15.43 -4.11
N LYS A 349 -12.37 14.13 -4.41
CA LYS A 349 -13.28 13.56 -5.40
C LYS A 349 -13.82 12.23 -4.91
N THR A 350 -14.90 11.72 -5.50
CA THR A 350 -15.29 10.33 -5.26
C THR A 350 -14.32 9.37 -5.97
N ALA A 351 -14.13 8.18 -5.42
CA ALA A 351 -13.30 7.14 -6.07
C ALA A 351 -13.80 6.81 -7.49
N THR A 352 -15.11 6.80 -7.68
CA THR A 352 -15.71 6.65 -9.03
C THR A 352 -15.29 7.76 -9.97
N ALA A 353 -15.30 9.03 -9.53
CA ALA A 353 -14.86 10.16 -10.37
C ALA A 353 -13.38 10.03 -10.73
N VAL A 354 -12.53 9.62 -9.79
CA VAL A 354 -11.11 9.36 -10.06
C VAL A 354 -10.93 8.29 -11.15
N VAL A 355 -11.66 7.18 -11.09
CA VAL A 355 -11.61 6.15 -12.15
C VAL A 355 -12.03 6.71 -13.51
N GLN A 356 -13.08 7.53 -13.57
CA GLN A 356 -13.53 8.15 -14.84
C GLN A 356 -12.48 9.13 -15.37
N GLU A 357 -11.86 9.93 -14.52
CA GLU A 357 -10.76 10.82 -14.91
C GLU A 357 -9.55 10.04 -15.42
N PHE A 358 -9.19 8.93 -14.79
CA PHE A 358 -8.13 8.05 -15.30
C PHE A 358 -8.45 7.56 -16.71
N LYS A 359 -9.70 7.13 -16.99
CA LYS A 359 -10.14 6.67 -18.30
C LYS A 359 -10.05 7.79 -19.35
N ALA A 360 -10.57 8.98 -19.03
CA ALA A 360 -10.57 10.12 -19.93
C ALA A 360 -9.13 10.61 -20.23
N ASP A 361 -8.32 10.83 -19.18
CA ASP A 361 -6.95 11.31 -19.33
C ASP A 361 -6.02 10.30 -20.03
N PHE A 362 -6.28 9.00 -19.85
CA PHE A 362 -5.60 7.93 -20.59
C PHE A 362 -5.88 8.03 -22.09
N LEU A 363 -7.15 8.16 -22.47
CA LEU A 363 -7.55 8.29 -23.88
C LEU A 363 -6.95 9.55 -24.51
N ASP A 364 -7.04 10.69 -23.84
CA ASP A 364 -6.46 11.96 -24.31
C ASP A 364 -4.94 11.85 -24.55
N ALA A 365 -4.23 11.12 -23.66
CA ALA A 365 -2.80 10.89 -23.82
C ALA A 365 -2.48 10.03 -25.05
N CYS A 366 -3.25 8.96 -25.26
CA CYS A 366 -3.10 8.08 -26.41
C CYS A 366 -3.40 8.83 -27.74
N GLU A 367 -4.46 9.63 -27.79
CA GLU A 367 -4.83 10.43 -28.97
C GLU A 367 -3.75 11.46 -29.34
N ARG A 368 -3.15 12.13 -28.33
CA ARG A 368 -2.03 13.06 -28.56
C ARG A 368 -0.82 12.36 -29.17
N LEU A 369 -0.45 11.18 -28.63
CA LEU A 369 0.67 10.41 -29.17
C LEU A 369 0.39 9.95 -30.61
N ALA A 370 -0.81 9.41 -30.87
CA ALA A 370 -1.22 9.00 -32.22
C ALA A 370 -1.19 10.16 -33.19
N SER A 371 -1.68 11.34 -32.79
CA SER A 371 -1.67 12.56 -33.65
C SER A 371 -0.24 13.01 -33.97
N SER A 372 0.69 12.91 -32.97
CA SER A 372 2.10 13.28 -33.21
C SER A 372 2.79 12.31 -34.18
N LEU A 373 2.41 11.02 -34.17
CA LEU A 373 2.97 10.02 -35.08
C LEU A 373 2.46 10.22 -36.52
N ASN A 374 1.20 10.62 -36.70
CA ASN A 374 0.63 10.91 -38.03
C ASN A 374 1.31 12.08 -38.74
N THR A 375 2.06 12.92 -38.05
CA THR A 375 2.87 13.99 -38.65
C THR A 375 4.24 13.53 -39.13
N LEU A 376 4.65 12.30 -38.79
CA LEU A 376 5.92 11.67 -39.18
C LEU A 376 5.77 10.74 -40.41
N ALA A 377 4.54 10.40 -40.78
CA ALA A 377 4.20 9.62 -41.95
C ALA A 377 3.82 10.58 -43.14
#